data_9955807060595e7436368c0bbfaae280
#
_entry.id   9955807060595e7436368c0bbfaae280
#
_cell.length_a   1.000
_cell.length_b   1.000
_cell.length_c   1.000
_cell.angle_alpha   90.00
_cell.angle_beta   90.00
_cell.angle_gamma   90.00
#
_symmetry.space_group_name_H-M   'P 1'
#
loop_
_entity.id
_entity.type
_entity.pdbx_description
1 polymer ?
#
loop_
_entity_poly.entity_id
_entity_poly.type
_entity_poly.pdbx_seq_one_letter_code
_entity_poly.pdbx_strand_id
1 'polypeptide(L)'
;LLGPDDSARSIDVALYDPMMADNSGDRSKHFPVIERKHGQPIQHWFDLLADHGDAKYDEQMALLREGHGFSQAHANAVVMTHRGSTTTRRFADPDSYFDSLNPVQAKTARAIFAAIQKRVKGLELVTAWNQPMLRNESGYVFGLSAATAHLTLSPMSGAVMESFAGRLGGLKANKKTFIVPSDWKVDAALLQAIVEARISEIG
;
A
#
# COMPACT_ATOMS: atom_id res chain seq x y z
N LEU A 1 50.27 23.56 -31.16
CA LEU A 1 48.82 23.83 -31.06
C LEU A 1 48.17 22.64 -30.42
N LEU A 2 48.04 22.73 -29.11
CA LEU A 2 47.36 21.75 -28.25
C LEU A 2 45.88 22.10 -28.23
N GLY A 3 45.03 21.16 -28.63
CA GLY A 3 43.57 21.25 -28.48
C GLY A 3 43.13 20.88 -27.05
N PRO A 4 41.94 21.31 -26.59
CA PRO A 4 41.56 21.19 -25.22
C PRO A 4 41.15 19.78 -24.82
N ASP A 5 41.60 19.41 -23.63
CA ASP A 5 41.30 18.23 -22.85
C ASP A 5 39.78 18.14 -22.54
N ASP A 6 39.13 17.14 -23.12
CA ASP A 6 37.74 16.83 -22.86
C ASP A 6 37.69 15.70 -21.81
N SER A 7 38.03 16.04 -20.58
CA SER A 7 37.82 15.14 -19.44
C SER A 7 36.32 15.14 -19.06
N ALA A 8 35.53 14.40 -19.87
CA ALA A 8 34.16 14.06 -19.54
C ALA A 8 34.10 13.41 -18.15
N ARG A 9 33.47 14.12 -17.23
CA ARG A 9 33.16 13.65 -15.88
C ARG A 9 32.27 12.41 -16.00
N SER A 10 32.90 11.26 -15.83
CA SER A 10 32.23 10.01 -15.56
C SER A 10 31.49 10.19 -14.25
N ILE A 11 30.17 10.38 -14.32
CA ILE A 11 29.28 10.29 -13.15
C ILE A 11 29.27 8.83 -12.80
N ASP A 12 29.88 8.52 -11.68
CA ASP A 12 29.92 7.19 -11.08
C ASP A 12 28.50 6.73 -10.73
N VAL A 13 27.90 5.91 -11.61
CA VAL A 13 26.57 5.30 -11.45
C VAL A 13 26.62 4.08 -10.52
N ALA A 14 27.76 3.83 -9.91
CA ALA A 14 27.95 2.76 -8.95
C ALA A 14 27.77 3.33 -7.54
N LEU A 15 26.55 3.24 -6.98
CA LEU A 15 26.21 3.08 -5.56
C LEU A 15 24.72 3.34 -5.30
N TYR A 16 23.83 2.95 -6.23
CA TYR A 16 22.45 2.74 -5.86
C TYR A 16 22.28 1.26 -5.53
N ASP A 17 22.52 0.91 -4.28
CA ASP A 17 22.18 -0.41 -3.74
C ASP A 17 20.67 -0.40 -3.38
N PRO A 18 19.82 -1.09 -4.16
CA PRO A 18 18.40 -1.15 -3.88
C PRO A 18 18.08 -1.97 -2.62
N MET A 19 19.08 -2.62 -2.00
CA MET A 19 18.89 -3.38 -0.75
C MET A 19 18.99 -2.53 0.52
N MET A 20 19.41 -1.25 0.43
CA MET A 20 19.49 -0.32 1.56
C MET A 20 18.34 0.70 1.59
N ALA A 21 17.24 0.46 0.88
CA ALA A 21 16.03 1.24 1.09
C ALA A 21 15.47 0.91 2.48
N ASP A 22 15.65 1.82 3.44
CA ASP A 22 15.03 1.74 4.76
C ASP A 22 13.50 1.64 4.60
N ASN A 23 13.00 0.42 4.70
CA ASN A 23 11.59 0.06 4.57
C ASN A 23 10.80 0.27 5.87
N SER A 24 11.36 0.97 6.88
CA SER A 24 10.74 1.19 8.17
C SER A 24 9.38 1.90 8.08
N GLY A 25 9.12 2.59 6.96
CA GLY A 25 7.93 3.44 6.80
C GLY A 25 7.93 4.64 7.74
N ASP A 26 9.02 4.85 8.47
CA ASP A 26 9.17 5.96 9.40
C ASP A 26 9.24 7.30 8.65
N ARG A 27 8.27 8.15 8.90
CA ARG A 27 8.19 9.49 8.30
C ARG A 27 9.21 10.45 8.89
N SER A 28 9.66 10.20 10.13
CA SER A 28 10.61 11.08 10.83
C SER A 28 11.95 11.18 10.10
N LYS A 29 12.32 10.20 9.29
CA LYS A 29 13.52 10.27 8.43
C LYS A 29 13.54 11.45 7.45
N HIS A 30 12.36 11.98 7.10
CA HIS A 30 12.27 13.17 6.26
C HIS A 30 12.51 14.47 7.03
N PHE A 31 12.37 14.47 8.37
CA PHE A 31 12.41 15.70 9.17
C PHE A 31 13.73 16.45 9.07
N PRO A 32 14.92 15.84 9.19
CA PRO A 32 16.18 16.57 9.04
C PRO A 32 16.37 17.22 7.67
N VAL A 33 15.82 16.61 6.62
CA VAL A 33 15.88 17.18 5.26
C VAL A 33 14.90 18.34 5.14
N ILE A 34 13.70 18.23 5.73
CA ILE A 34 12.67 19.28 5.76
C ILE A 34 13.23 20.51 6.49
N GLU A 35 13.79 20.32 7.69
CA GLU A 35 14.38 21.39 8.50
C GLU A 35 15.47 22.14 7.76
N ARG A 36 16.42 21.42 7.14
CA ARG A 36 17.48 22.04 6.32
C ARG A 36 16.93 22.81 5.12
N LYS A 37 15.92 22.25 4.45
CA LYS A 37 15.39 22.84 3.22
C LYS A 37 14.55 24.09 3.49
N HIS A 38 13.81 24.09 4.58
CA HIS A 38 12.85 25.16 4.90
C HIS A 38 13.32 26.09 6.03
N GLY A 39 14.50 25.80 6.65
CA GLY A 39 15.12 26.66 7.67
C GLY A 39 14.34 26.76 8.99
N GLN A 40 13.39 25.86 9.24
CA GLN A 40 12.56 25.83 10.44
C GLN A 40 12.59 24.44 11.06
N PRO A 41 12.54 24.32 12.41
CA PRO A 41 12.44 23.05 13.09
C PRO A 41 11.11 22.37 12.75
N ILE A 42 11.07 21.04 12.79
CA ILE A 42 9.86 20.27 12.43
C ILE A 42 8.65 20.65 13.28
N GLN A 43 8.88 21.03 14.56
CA GLN A 43 7.83 21.47 15.48
C GLN A 43 7.10 22.69 14.95
N HIS A 44 7.79 23.65 14.33
CA HIS A 44 7.16 24.82 13.70
C HIS A 44 6.05 24.43 12.70
N TRP A 45 6.28 23.37 11.93
CA TRP A 45 5.32 22.88 10.94
C TRP A 45 4.14 22.16 11.60
N PHE A 46 4.37 21.49 12.73
CA PHE A 46 3.28 20.90 13.50
C PHE A 46 2.41 21.97 14.16
N ASP A 47 3.03 23.01 14.70
CA ASP A 47 2.31 24.15 15.31
C ASP A 47 1.49 24.89 14.25
N LEU A 48 2.05 25.13 13.06
CA LEU A 48 1.34 25.71 11.93
C LEU A 48 0.10 24.91 11.53
N LEU A 49 0.21 23.58 11.50
CA LEU A 49 -0.93 22.71 11.21
C LEU A 49 -1.96 22.70 12.34
N ALA A 50 -1.51 22.78 13.60
CA ALA A 50 -2.39 22.88 14.77
C ALA A 50 -3.19 24.19 14.77
N ASP A 51 -2.55 25.30 14.44
CA ASP A 51 -3.21 26.61 14.31
C ASP A 51 -4.25 26.63 13.17
N HIS A 52 -4.12 25.74 12.20
CA HIS A 52 -5.08 25.58 11.09
C HIS A 52 -6.32 24.75 11.51
N GLY A 53 -6.39 24.28 12.76
CA GLY A 53 -7.53 23.62 13.38
C GLY A 53 -7.89 22.28 12.72
N ASP A 54 -9.21 21.98 12.64
CA ASP A 54 -9.75 20.73 12.10
C ASP A 54 -9.76 20.67 10.55
N ALA A 55 -8.80 21.33 9.90
CA ALA A 55 -8.67 21.33 8.46
C ALA A 55 -8.56 19.90 7.89
N LYS A 56 -9.17 19.67 6.74
CA LYS A 56 -9.09 18.39 6.03
C LYS A 56 -7.66 18.12 5.56
N TYR A 57 -7.37 16.84 5.30
CA TYR A 57 -6.06 16.41 4.80
C TYR A 57 -5.60 17.23 3.58
N ASP A 58 -6.49 17.41 2.59
CA ASP A 58 -6.14 18.12 1.35
C ASP A 58 -5.84 19.60 1.60
N GLU A 59 -6.52 20.24 2.54
CA GLU A 59 -6.28 21.63 2.95
C GLU A 59 -4.93 21.77 3.66
N GLN A 60 -4.60 20.86 4.56
CA GLN A 60 -3.30 20.80 5.23
C GLN A 60 -2.16 20.53 4.23
N MET A 61 -2.39 19.65 3.26
CA MET A 61 -1.44 19.40 2.18
C MET A 61 -1.23 20.63 1.28
N ALA A 62 -2.30 21.33 0.93
CA ALA A 62 -2.24 22.56 0.14
C ALA A 62 -1.49 23.67 0.90
N LEU A 63 -1.77 23.85 2.19
CA LEU A 63 -1.05 24.82 3.05
C LEU A 63 0.47 24.63 2.96
N LEU A 64 0.96 23.41 3.15
CA LEU A 64 2.40 23.15 3.12
C LEU A 64 2.98 23.22 1.70
N ARG A 65 2.26 22.74 0.69
CA ARG A 65 2.79 22.70 -0.68
C ARG A 65 2.74 24.04 -1.38
N GLU A 66 1.60 24.70 -1.32
CA GLU A 66 1.35 25.95 -2.03
C GLU A 66 1.81 27.15 -1.20
N GLY A 67 1.58 27.11 0.12
CA GLY A 67 2.00 28.19 1.02
C GLY A 67 3.48 28.18 1.36
N HIS A 68 4.12 27.00 1.42
CA HIS A 68 5.50 26.86 1.92
C HIS A 68 6.44 26.08 1.00
N GLY A 69 6.02 25.72 -0.22
CA GLY A 69 6.89 25.09 -1.22
C GLY A 69 7.35 23.67 -0.91
N PHE A 70 6.58 22.94 -0.10
CA PHE A 70 6.89 21.54 0.20
C PHE A 70 6.68 20.64 -1.03
N SER A 71 7.55 19.62 -1.15
CA SER A 71 7.25 18.51 -2.04
C SER A 71 6.08 17.68 -1.51
N GLN A 72 5.39 16.96 -2.40
CA GLN A 72 4.29 16.04 -2.01
C GLN A 72 4.72 15.07 -0.89
N ALA A 73 5.92 14.49 -1.00
CA ALA A 73 6.42 13.52 -0.02
C ALA A 73 6.70 14.17 1.35
N HIS A 74 7.30 15.36 1.37
CA HIS A 74 7.60 16.09 2.61
C HIS A 74 6.33 16.60 3.28
N ALA A 75 5.40 17.19 2.54
CA ALA A 75 4.11 17.63 3.05
C ALA A 75 3.35 16.45 3.66
N ASN A 76 3.26 15.33 2.95
CA ASN A 76 2.61 14.13 3.46
C ASN A 76 3.27 13.59 4.73
N ALA A 77 4.61 13.62 4.83
CA ALA A 77 5.31 13.18 6.04
C ALA A 77 4.91 14.02 7.26
N VAL A 78 4.85 15.33 7.11
CA VAL A 78 4.46 16.26 8.19
C VAL A 78 2.98 16.11 8.54
N VAL A 79 2.08 16.22 7.56
CA VAL A 79 0.63 16.14 7.78
C VAL A 79 0.22 14.81 8.41
N MET A 80 0.72 13.70 7.90
CA MET A 80 0.35 12.37 8.42
C MET A 80 0.93 12.12 9.81
N THR A 81 2.10 12.68 10.15
CA THR A 81 2.65 12.61 11.51
C THR A 81 1.84 13.47 12.47
N HIS A 82 1.53 14.71 12.08
CA HIS A 82 0.66 15.60 12.86
C HIS A 82 -0.70 14.96 13.17
N ARG A 83 -1.30 14.30 12.20
CA ARG A 83 -2.59 13.58 12.34
C ARG A 83 -2.48 12.26 13.14
N GLY A 84 -1.32 11.93 13.69
CA GLY A 84 -1.12 10.70 14.46
C GLY A 84 -1.32 9.41 13.65
N SER A 85 -1.16 9.47 12.31
CA SER A 85 -1.34 8.30 11.47
C SER A 85 -0.24 7.26 11.72
N THR A 86 -0.64 6.08 12.13
CA THR A 86 0.23 4.93 12.37
C THR A 86 0.42 4.05 11.12
N THR A 87 -0.17 4.40 9.98
CA THR A 87 -0.17 3.60 8.74
C THR A 87 1.15 3.62 7.97
N THR A 88 2.26 3.90 8.62
CA THR A 88 3.61 3.80 8.04
C THR A 88 4.21 2.42 8.15
N ARG A 89 3.60 1.53 8.92
CA ARG A 89 4.13 0.18 9.12
C ARG A 89 4.26 -0.54 7.78
N ARG A 90 5.48 -0.94 7.45
CA ARG A 90 5.74 -1.84 6.33
C ARG A 90 5.70 -3.27 6.84
N PHE A 91 5.11 -4.15 6.07
CA PHE A 91 5.04 -5.57 6.39
C PHE A 91 6.09 -6.31 5.57
N ALA A 92 6.98 -7.00 6.27
CA ALA A 92 8.05 -7.79 5.64
C ALA A 92 7.48 -9.00 4.90
N ASP A 93 6.45 -9.60 5.47
CA ASP A 93 5.79 -10.81 4.99
C ASP A 93 4.27 -10.76 5.26
N PRO A 94 3.49 -11.67 4.65
CA PRO A 94 2.04 -11.74 4.88
C PRO A 94 1.65 -12.01 6.33
N ASP A 95 2.45 -12.79 7.07
CA ASP A 95 2.14 -13.12 8.46
C ASP A 95 2.22 -11.87 9.35
N SER A 96 3.23 -11.03 9.16
CA SER A 96 3.35 -9.75 9.86
C SER A 96 2.17 -8.81 9.59
N TYR A 97 1.59 -8.88 8.38
CA TYR A 97 0.34 -8.18 8.07
C TYR A 97 -0.84 -8.75 8.87
N PHE A 98 -1.04 -10.08 8.82
CA PHE A 98 -2.15 -10.71 9.53
C PHE A 98 -2.07 -10.49 11.03
N ASP A 99 -0.88 -10.55 11.62
CA ASP A 99 -0.65 -10.33 13.06
C ASP A 99 -0.93 -8.88 13.49
N SER A 100 -0.94 -7.94 12.54
CA SER A 100 -1.32 -6.55 12.80
C SER A 100 -2.82 -6.31 12.87
N LEU A 101 -3.63 -7.26 12.40
CA LEU A 101 -5.08 -7.17 12.38
C LEU A 101 -5.69 -7.54 13.75
N ASN A 102 -6.95 -7.14 13.98
CA ASN A 102 -7.66 -7.71 15.12
C ASN A 102 -7.88 -9.23 14.93
N PRO A 103 -8.06 -10.00 16.01
CA PRO A 103 -8.13 -11.46 15.94
C PRO A 103 -9.18 -12.02 14.98
N VAL A 104 -10.33 -11.36 14.85
CA VAL A 104 -11.41 -11.78 13.96
C VAL A 104 -10.98 -11.62 12.50
N GLN A 105 -10.48 -10.46 12.14
CA GLN A 105 -9.98 -10.17 10.79
C GLN A 105 -8.79 -11.06 10.42
N ALA A 106 -7.84 -11.25 11.34
CA ALA A 106 -6.68 -12.12 11.12
C ALA A 106 -7.11 -13.55 10.80
N LYS A 107 -8.05 -14.10 11.57
CA LYS A 107 -8.61 -15.44 11.35
C LYS A 107 -9.27 -15.54 9.97
N THR A 108 -10.13 -14.58 9.64
CA THR A 108 -10.85 -14.56 8.36
C THR A 108 -9.90 -14.38 7.18
N ALA A 109 -8.94 -13.47 7.26
CA ALA A 109 -7.95 -13.25 6.21
C ALA A 109 -7.11 -14.50 5.93
N ARG A 110 -6.58 -15.15 6.98
CA ARG A 110 -5.84 -16.42 6.83
C ARG A 110 -6.71 -17.52 6.22
N ALA A 111 -7.98 -17.62 6.64
CA ALA A 111 -8.91 -18.61 6.10
C ALA A 111 -9.22 -18.38 4.60
N ILE A 112 -9.31 -17.13 4.14
CA ILE A 112 -9.50 -16.77 2.73
C ILE A 112 -8.33 -17.30 1.89
N PHE A 113 -7.09 -16.98 2.24
CA PHE A 113 -5.92 -17.43 1.49
C PHE A 113 -5.77 -18.95 1.53
N ALA A 114 -5.96 -19.57 2.69
CA ALA A 114 -5.93 -21.02 2.84
C ALA A 114 -6.98 -21.73 1.97
N ALA A 115 -8.21 -21.19 1.89
CA ALA A 115 -9.28 -21.74 1.07
C ALA A 115 -8.92 -21.70 -0.44
N ILE A 116 -8.29 -20.63 -0.92
CA ILE A 116 -7.83 -20.52 -2.30
C ILE A 116 -6.70 -21.51 -2.57
N GLN A 117 -5.64 -21.50 -1.78
CA GLN A 117 -4.45 -22.34 -1.99
C GLN A 117 -4.70 -23.84 -1.81
N LYS A 118 -5.77 -24.22 -1.10
CA LYS A 118 -6.17 -25.62 -0.95
C LYS A 118 -6.47 -26.27 -2.31
N ARG A 119 -7.11 -25.55 -3.22
CA ARG A 119 -7.51 -26.05 -4.54
C ARG A 119 -6.58 -25.56 -5.67
N VAL A 120 -6.29 -24.27 -5.68
CA VAL A 120 -5.49 -23.65 -6.74
C VAL A 120 -4.02 -23.76 -6.37
N LYS A 121 -3.30 -24.63 -7.09
CA LYS A 121 -1.88 -24.90 -6.84
C LYS A 121 -0.98 -23.92 -7.60
N GLY A 122 0.29 -23.84 -7.21
CA GLY A 122 1.27 -22.96 -7.85
C GLY A 122 1.12 -21.47 -7.48
N LEU A 123 0.36 -21.15 -6.42
CA LEU A 123 0.22 -19.80 -5.92
C LEU A 123 1.15 -19.54 -4.74
N GLU A 124 1.91 -18.48 -4.85
CA GLU A 124 2.75 -17.94 -3.79
C GLU A 124 2.02 -16.79 -3.07
N LEU A 125 1.99 -16.82 -1.74
CA LEU A 125 1.49 -15.73 -0.91
C LEU A 125 2.66 -14.81 -0.56
N VAL A 126 2.60 -13.57 -1.00
CA VAL A 126 3.67 -12.57 -0.85
C VAL A 126 3.12 -11.25 -0.31
N THR A 127 4.00 -10.37 0.14
CA THR A 127 3.66 -8.97 0.40
C THR A 127 3.95 -8.13 -0.83
N ALA A 128 2.92 -7.51 -1.41
CA ALA A 128 3.06 -6.51 -2.46
C ALA A 128 2.15 -5.32 -2.16
N TRP A 129 2.61 -4.10 -2.45
CA TRP A 129 1.91 -2.85 -2.10
C TRP A 129 1.50 -2.77 -0.62
N ASN A 130 2.33 -3.36 0.24
CA ASN A 130 2.12 -3.45 1.69
C ASN A 130 0.87 -4.25 2.10
N GLN A 131 0.45 -5.21 1.27
CA GLN A 131 -0.73 -6.06 1.46
C GLN A 131 -0.40 -7.52 1.11
N PRO A 132 -1.10 -8.51 1.69
CA PRO A 132 -0.97 -9.90 1.28
C PRO A 132 -1.60 -10.12 -0.09
N MET A 133 -0.82 -10.72 -0.98
CA MET A 133 -1.18 -10.97 -2.38
C MET A 133 -0.84 -12.40 -2.77
N LEU A 134 -1.72 -13.04 -3.54
CA LEU A 134 -1.39 -14.27 -4.27
C LEU A 134 -0.90 -13.94 -5.67
N ARG A 135 0.17 -14.60 -6.08
CA ARG A 135 0.71 -14.54 -7.44
C ARG A 135 1.08 -15.92 -7.95
N ASN A 136 1.16 -16.05 -9.27
CA ASN A 136 1.83 -17.12 -9.98
C ASN A 136 2.93 -16.53 -10.89
N GLU A 137 3.47 -17.33 -11.81
CA GLU A 137 4.49 -16.89 -12.77
C GLU A 137 3.99 -15.79 -13.72
N SER A 138 2.69 -15.80 -14.07
CA SER A 138 2.06 -14.81 -14.97
C SER A 138 1.69 -13.49 -14.27
N GLY A 139 1.63 -13.45 -12.93
CA GLY A 139 1.38 -12.22 -12.19
C GLY A 139 0.50 -12.35 -10.94
N TYR A 140 -0.03 -11.22 -10.48
CA TYR A 140 -0.88 -11.17 -9.30
C TYR A 140 -2.31 -11.57 -9.66
N VAL A 141 -2.87 -12.48 -8.85
CA VAL A 141 -4.19 -13.07 -9.09
C VAL A 141 -5.23 -12.70 -8.03
N PHE A 142 -4.78 -12.37 -6.82
CA PHE A 142 -5.71 -12.03 -5.73
C PHE A 142 -5.00 -11.23 -4.63
N GLY A 143 -5.72 -10.34 -3.97
CA GLY A 143 -5.21 -9.55 -2.87
C GLY A 143 -6.27 -9.23 -1.83
N LEU A 144 -5.80 -8.86 -0.63
CA LEU A 144 -6.65 -8.49 0.50
C LEU A 144 -6.10 -7.25 1.20
N SER A 145 -7.01 -6.35 1.57
CA SER A 145 -6.73 -5.28 2.53
C SER A 145 -7.79 -5.24 3.62
N ALA A 146 -7.40 -4.84 4.82
CA ALA A 146 -8.30 -4.68 5.96
C ALA A 146 -8.60 -3.19 6.20
N ALA A 147 -9.87 -2.89 6.45
CA ALA A 147 -10.34 -1.64 7.03
C ALA A 147 -10.84 -1.91 8.46
N THR A 148 -11.25 -0.89 9.18
CA THR A 148 -11.68 -1.03 10.59
C THR A 148 -12.77 -2.10 10.79
N ALA A 149 -13.77 -2.16 9.91
CA ALA A 149 -14.95 -2.99 10.08
C ALA A 149 -15.14 -4.08 9.00
N HIS A 150 -14.24 -4.18 8.01
CA HIS A 150 -14.41 -5.11 6.90
C HIS A 150 -13.07 -5.47 6.25
N LEU A 151 -13.12 -6.47 5.38
CA LEU A 151 -12.03 -6.82 4.49
C LEU A 151 -12.42 -6.46 3.05
N THR A 152 -11.47 -5.93 2.29
CA THR A 152 -11.61 -5.66 0.86
C THR A 152 -10.81 -6.70 0.09
N LEU A 153 -11.45 -7.41 -0.81
CA LEU A 153 -10.88 -8.48 -1.62
C LEU A 153 -10.74 -8.01 -3.07
N SER A 154 -9.60 -8.27 -3.69
CA SER A 154 -9.29 -7.84 -5.06
C SER A 154 -8.88 -9.01 -5.94
N PRO A 155 -9.70 -9.39 -6.94
CA PRO A 155 -9.31 -10.30 -8.01
C PRO A 155 -8.33 -9.71 -9.01
N MET A 156 -7.89 -8.47 -8.83
CA MET A 156 -6.96 -7.73 -9.70
C MET A 156 -7.48 -7.49 -11.13
N SER A 157 -8.76 -7.75 -11.39
CA SER A 157 -9.41 -7.60 -12.70
C SER A 157 -10.82 -7.05 -12.61
N GLY A 158 -11.15 -6.09 -13.46
CA GLY A 158 -12.50 -5.58 -13.63
C GLY A 158 -13.40 -6.55 -14.39
N ALA A 159 -12.87 -7.25 -15.38
CA ALA A 159 -13.61 -8.23 -16.18
C ALA A 159 -14.03 -9.44 -15.33
N VAL A 160 -13.10 -9.94 -14.50
CA VAL A 160 -13.45 -11.00 -13.52
C VAL A 160 -14.52 -10.52 -12.55
N MET A 161 -14.40 -9.31 -12.00
CA MET A 161 -15.45 -8.78 -11.11
C MET A 161 -16.82 -8.70 -11.77
N GLU A 162 -16.88 -8.26 -13.01
CA GLU A 162 -18.11 -8.18 -13.79
C GLU A 162 -18.72 -9.57 -14.01
N SER A 163 -17.92 -10.57 -14.38
CA SER A 163 -18.38 -11.95 -14.62
C SER A 163 -18.92 -12.63 -13.35
N PHE A 164 -18.48 -12.21 -12.18
CA PHE A 164 -18.93 -12.76 -10.88
C PHE A 164 -19.98 -11.91 -10.17
N ALA A 165 -20.39 -10.76 -10.72
CA ALA A 165 -21.31 -9.83 -10.05
C ALA A 165 -22.58 -10.52 -9.52
N GLY A 166 -23.20 -11.42 -10.31
CA GLY A 166 -24.40 -12.19 -9.91
C GLY A 166 -24.15 -13.24 -8.82
N ARG A 167 -22.88 -13.58 -8.55
CA ARG A 167 -22.51 -14.62 -7.55
C ARG A 167 -22.05 -14.02 -6.21
N LEU A 168 -21.93 -12.70 -6.10
CA LEU A 168 -21.46 -12.05 -4.89
C LEU A 168 -22.50 -12.00 -3.76
N GLY A 169 -23.74 -12.47 -3.98
CA GLY A 169 -24.71 -12.67 -2.92
C GLY A 169 -25.06 -11.42 -2.10
N GLY A 170 -25.09 -10.23 -2.74
CA GLY A 170 -25.36 -8.96 -2.06
C GLY A 170 -24.14 -8.31 -1.40
N LEU A 171 -22.97 -8.89 -1.50
CA LEU A 171 -21.73 -8.22 -1.08
C LEU A 171 -21.51 -6.94 -1.89
N LYS A 172 -21.03 -5.88 -1.22
CA LYS A 172 -20.75 -4.61 -1.90
C LYS A 172 -19.57 -4.78 -2.85
N ALA A 173 -19.82 -4.57 -4.14
CA ALA A 173 -18.84 -4.66 -5.19
C ALA A 173 -18.45 -3.28 -5.73
N ASN A 174 -17.18 -3.12 -6.10
CA ASN A 174 -16.62 -2.01 -6.84
C ASN A 174 -16.05 -2.53 -8.17
N LYS A 175 -15.47 -1.65 -9.00
CA LYS A 175 -14.93 -2.02 -10.31
C LYS A 175 -13.93 -3.18 -10.29
N LYS A 176 -13.07 -3.27 -9.27
CA LYS A 176 -11.99 -4.29 -9.17
C LYS A 176 -11.93 -4.99 -7.81
N THR A 177 -12.89 -4.74 -6.93
CA THR A 177 -12.86 -5.24 -5.55
C THR A 177 -14.27 -5.54 -5.06
N PHE A 178 -14.37 -6.39 -4.04
CA PHE A 178 -15.59 -6.54 -3.27
C PHE A 178 -15.30 -6.57 -1.77
N ILE A 179 -16.29 -6.26 -0.97
CA ILE A 179 -16.17 -6.07 0.48
C ILE A 179 -16.88 -7.20 1.19
N VAL A 180 -16.20 -7.78 2.18
CA VAL A 180 -16.77 -8.81 3.06
C VAL A 180 -16.70 -8.37 4.53
N PRO A 181 -17.64 -8.75 5.39
CA PRO A 181 -17.54 -8.50 6.83
C PRO A 181 -16.25 -9.07 7.45
N SER A 182 -15.81 -8.49 8.56
CA SER A 182 -14.60 -8.95 9.26
C SER A 182 -14.68 -10.43 9.70
N ASP A 183 -15.87 -10.92 10.00
CA ASP A 183 -16.18 -12.28 10.42
C ASP A 183 -16.83 -13.13 9.29
N TRP A 184 -16.59 -12.74 8.05
CA TRP A 184 -17.21 -13.39 6.90
C TRP A 184 -16.99 -14.90 6.91
N LYS A 185 -18.09 -15.65 6.74
CA LYS A 185 -18.04 -17.08 6.50
C LYS A 185 -17.51 -17.33 5.09
N VAL A 186 -16.26 -17.77 5.01
CA VAL A 186 -15.52 -17.89 3.75
C VAL A 186 -16.24 -18.81 2.76
N ASP A 187 -16.66 -18.27 1.63
CA ASP A 187 -17.15 -19.03 0.47
C ASP A 187 -15.94 -19.48 -0.37
N ALA A 188 -15.43 -20.67 -0.04
CA ALA A 188 -14.28 -21.23 -0.71
C ALA A 188 -14.51 -21.48 -2.21
N ALA A 189 -15.74 -21.89 -2.60
CA ALA A 189 -16.07 -22.15 -4.00
C ALA A 189 -16.09 -20.88 -4.84
N LEU A 190 -16.62 -19.79 -4.29
CA LEU A 190 -16.60 -18.47 -4.92
C LEU A 190 -15.17 -17.97 -5.11
N LEU A 191 -14.36 -18.00 -4.05
CA LEU A 191 -12.97 -17.50 -4.10
C LEU A 191 -12.12 -18.27 -5.08
N GLN A 192 -12.20 -19.60 -5.09
CA GLN A 192 -11.48 -20.46 -6.00
C GLN A 192 -11.86 -20.17 -7.45
N ALA A 193 -13.13 -20.08 -7.76
CA ALA A 193 -13.61 -19.78 -9.11
C ALA A 193 -13.16 -18.37 -9.58
N ILE A 194 -13.19 -17.37 -8.71
CA ILE A 194 -12.68 -16.02 -9.01
C ILE A 194 -11.18 -16.06 -9.36
N VAL A 195 -10.38 -16.78 -8.57
CA VAL A 195 -8.93 -16.87 -8.79
C VAL A 195 -8.62 -17.69 -10.06
N GLU A 196 -9.32 -18.81 -10.30
CA GLU A 196 -9.19 -19.59 -11.52
C GLU A 196 -9.52 -18.75 -12.77
N ALA A 197 -10.59 -17.93 -12.72
CA ALA A 197 -10.93 -17.01 -13.80
C ALA A 197 -9.83 -15.97 -14.06
N ARG A 198 -9.24 -15.42 -12.97
CA ARG A 198 -8.12 -14.48 -13.10
C ARG A 198 -6.88 -15.11 -13.69
N ILE A 199 -6.53 -16.33 -13.29
CA ILE A 199 -5.42 -17.08 -13.86
C ILE A 199 -5.65 -17.29 -15.37
N SER A 200 -6.87 -17.70 -15.75
CA SER A 200 -7.22 -17.88 -17.17
C SER A 200 -7.17 -16.60 -18.01
N GLU A 201 -7.36 -15.43 -17.37
CA GLU A 201 -7.29 -14.13 -18.04
C GLU A 201 -5.84 -13.69 -18.32
N ILE A 202 -4.89 -14.10 -17.49
CA ILE A 202 -3.49 -13.66 -17.61
C ILE A 202 -2.58 -14.69 -18.28
N GLY A 203 -3.12 -15.86 -18.62
CA GLY A 203 -2.45 -16.93 -19.34
C GLY A 203 -1.71 -17.87 -18.49
#